data_b57e1a9302fc6c6fb802f51254f8a644
#
_entry.id   b57e1a9302fc6c6fb802f51254f8a644
#
_cell.length_a   1.000
_cell.length_b   1.000
_cell.length_c   1.000
_cell.angle_alpha   90.00
_cell.angle_beta   90.00
_cell.angle_gamma   90.00
#
_symmetry.space_group_name_H-M   'P 1'
#
loop_
_entity.id
_entity.type
_entity.pdbx_description
1 polymer ?
#
loop_
_entity_poly.entity_id
_entity_poly.type
_entity_poly.pdbx_seq_one_letter_code
_entity_poly.pdbx_strand_id
1 'polypeptide(L)'
;MKRQLLVGAGRHHDKRMGVEGDLAWGDLVTLDSDPRTGANVIHDLDDLPYLHFVDSEFDEVHAYETLEHCGRQGDWRFFFAQFDEFWRILKPDGLFFATVPSAQSVWVWADPGHTRLITANTLQFLCRAWYPDALANTMASDYRAAFKGDWQIVTGHDNNDQFKFVMRAIK
;
A
#
# COMPACT_ATOMS: atom_id res chain seq x y z
N MET A 1 -12.56 5.89 -18.45
CA MET A 1 -12.34 6.59 -17.16
C MET A 1 -11.56 5.63 -16.28
N LYS A 2 -10.53 6.07 -15.54
CA LYS A 2 -9.78 5.20 -14.63
C LYS A 2 -10.68 4.79 -13.46
N ARG A 3 -10.67 3.49 -13.11
CA ARG A 3 -11.33 2.99 -11.91
C ARG A 3 -10.32 2.99 -10.76
N GLN A 4 -10.66 3.64 -9.67
CA GLN A 4 -9.73 3.96 -8.59
C GLN A 4 -10.32 3.56 -7.24
N LEU A 5 -9.48 3.00 -6.37
CA LEU A 5 -9.85 2.62 -5.01
C LEU A 5 -9.10 3.50 -4.00
N LEU A 6 -9.82 4.06 -3.03
CA LEU A 6 -9.25 4.70 -1.86
C LEU A 6 -9.54 3.82 -0.63
N VAL A 7 -8.51 3.24 -0.06
CA VAL A 7 -8.59 2.44 1.18
C VAL A 7 -8.27 3.29 2.40
N GLY A 8 -8.94 3.03 3.52
CA GLY A 8 -8.91 3.90 4.70
C GLY A 8 -9.43 5.28 4.36
N ALA A 9 -10.56 5.33 3.64
CA ALA A 9 -11.06 6.54 2.99
C ALA A 9 -11.40 7.66 3.98
N GLY A 10 -11.77 7.32 5.23
CA GLY A 10 -12.20 8.31 6.19
C GLY A 10 -13.43 9.10 5.70
N ARG A 11 -13.52 10.36 6.12
CA ARG A 11 -14.61 11.26 5.71
C ARG A 11 -14.19 12.25 4.61
N HIS A 12 -12.89 12.32 4.29
CA HIS A 12 -12.34 13.26 3.32
C HIS A 12 -11.67 12.48 2.20
N HIS A 13 -12.19 12.59 1.01
CA HIS A 13 -11.77 11.78 -0.13
C HIS A 13 -10.88 12.58 -1.10
N ASP A 14 -10.05 13.48 -0.58
CA ASP A 14 -9.13 14.25 -1.42
C ASP A 14 -8.06 13.35 -2.03
N LYS A 15 -7.89 13.41 -3.34
CA LYS A 15 -6.78 12.74 -4.01
C LYS A 15 -5.48 13.50 -3.74
N ARG A 16 -4.57 12.89 -2.99
CA ARG A 16 -3.31 13.52 -2.55
C ARG A 16 -2.13 13.26 -3.47
N MET A 17 -2.22 12.23 -4.31
CA MET A 17 -1.18 11.82 -5.25
C MET A 17 -1.82 11.38 -6.57
N GLY A 18 -1.10 11.56 -7.68
CA GLY A 18 -1.56 11.13 -9.00
C GLY A 18 -0.45 11.18 -10.03
N VAL A 19 -0.68 10.57 -11.18
CA VAL A 19 0.25 10.58 -12.31
C VAL A 19 0.33 12.00 -12.86
N GLU A 20 1.54 12.52 -13.06
CA GLU A 20 1.79 13.86 -13.60
C GLU A 20 1.03 14.99 -12.87
N GLY A 21 0.72 14.76 -11.58
CA GLY A 21 0.02 15.74 -10.75
C GLY A 21 -1.50 15.79 -10.96
N ASP A 22 -2.10 14.80 -11.65
CA ASP A 22 -3.56 14.69 -11.78
C ASP A 22 -4.17 14.28 -10.44
N LEU A 23 -4.81 15.22 -9.77
CA LEU A 23 -5.49 15.07 -8.49
C LEU A 23 -7.02 14.92 -8.62
N ALA A 24 -7.53 14.69 -9.82
CA ALA A 24 -8.94 14.38 -10.03
C ALA A 24 -9.21 12.88 -9.86
N TRP A 25 -10.32 12.55 -9.22
CA TRP A 25 -10.81 11.18 -9.23
C TRP A 25 -11.55 10.87 -10.55
N GLY A 26 -11.35 9.65 -11.03
CA GLY A 26 -12.18 9.07 -12.08
C GLY A 26 -13.42 8.35 -11.50
N ASP A 27 -13.55 7.05 -11.78
CA ASP A 27 -14.54 6.17 -11.12
C ASP A 27 -13.99 5.75 -9.77
N LEU A 28 -14.34 6.50 -8.70
CA LEU A 28 -13.84 6.27 -7.34
C LEU A 28 -14.71 5.28 -6.58
N VAL A 29 -14.07 4.25 -6.04
CA VAL A 29 -14.61 3.38 -5.00
C VAL A 29 -13.88 3.70 -3.69
N THR A 30 -14.61 3.78 -2.58
CA THR A 30 -14.05 4.03 -1.25
C THR A 30 -14.24 2.81 -0.35
N LEU A 31 -13.22 2.48 0.45
CA LEU A 31 -13.24 1.39 1.42
C LEU A 31 -12.77 1.91 2.78
N ASP A 32 -13.49 1.55 3.84
CA ASP A 32 -13.12 1.88 5.22
C ASP A 32 -13.71 0.83 6.17
N SER A 33 -13.10 0.64 7.33
CA SER A 33 -13.62 -0.24 8.39
C SER A 33 -14.74 0.41 9.21
N ASP A 34 -14.76 1.75 9.29
CA ASP A 34 -15.78 2.50 10.04
C ASP A 34 -17.01 2.81 9.17
N PRO A 35 -18.18 2.21 9.46
CA PRO A 35 -19.41 2.46 8.68
C PRO A 35 -19.89 3.92 8.76
N ARG A 36 -19.42 4.71 9.71
CA ARG A 36 -19.77 6.12 9.86
C ARG A 36 -19.08 7.03 8.84
N THR A 37 -18.11 6.53 8.09
CA THR A 37 -17.44 7.27 7.02
C THR A 37 -18.31 7.44 5.78
N GLY A 38 -19.25 6.53 5.56
CA GLY A 38 -20.07 6.50 4.35
C GLY A 38 -19.33 5.91 3.15
N ALA A 39 -18.27 5.13 3.39
CA ALA A 39 -17.55 4.45 2.32
C ALA A 39 -18.44 3.48 1.54
N ASN A 40 -18.13 3.27 0.25
CA ASN A 40 -18.88 2.35 -0.62
C ASN A 40 -18.80 0.89 -0.14
N VAL A 41 -17.64 0.52 0.42
CA VAL A 41 -17.36 -0.82 0.96
C VAL A 41 -16.91 -0.67 2.40
N ILE A 42 -17.58 -1.37 3.30
CA ILE A 42 -17.19 -1.46 4.71
C ILE A 42 -16.43 -2.76 4.88
N HIS A 43 -15.13 -2.66 5.13
CA HIS A 43 -14.24 -3.80 5.30
C HIS A 43 -13.00 -3.43 6.10
N ASP A 44 -12.59 -4.29 7.04
CA ASP A 44 -11.36 -4.13 7.80
C ASP A 44 -10.19 -4.70 6.99
N LEU A 45 -9.14 -3.90 6.79
CA LEU A 45 -7.93 -4.33 6.09
C LEU A 45 -7.13 -5.39 6.85
N ASP A 46 -7.41 -5.60 8.12
CA ASP A 46 -6.82 -6.69 8.92
C ASP A 46 -7.51 -8.04 8.67
N ASP A 47 -8.71 -8.05 8.07
CA ASP A 47 -9.45 -9.25 7.67
C ASP A 47 -8.99 -9.82 6.31
N LEU A 48 -7.68 -9.79 6.05
CA LEU A 48 -7.13 -10.34 4.81
C LEU A 48 -7.14 -11.89 4.81
N PRO A 49 -7.23 -12.51 3.61
CA PRO A 49 -6.73 -11.99 2.32
C PRO A 49 -7.77 -11.48 1.31
N TYR A 50 -9.01 -11.21 1.68
CA TYR A 50 -10.06 -11.01 0.66
C TYR A 50 -10.70 -9.64 0.72
N LEU A 51 -10.14 -8.68 -0.01
CA LEU A 51 -10.94 -7.57 -0.48
C LEU A 51 -11.96 -8.11 -1.49
N HIS A 52 -13.24 -7.74 -1.33
CA HIS A 52 -14.35 -8.25 -2.17
C HIS A 52 -14.35 -7.69 -3.60
N PHE A 53 -13.16 -7.58 -4.20
CA PHE A 53 -12.97 -7.08 -5.55
C PHE A 53 -12.44 -8.19 -6.45
N VAL A 54 -12.74 -8.11 -7.74
CA VAL A 54 -12.22 -9.07 -8.72
C VAL A 54 -10.76 -8.77 -9.07
N ASP A 55 -10.08 -9.75 -9.65
CA ASP A 55 -8.72 -9.58 -10.13
C ASP A 55 -8.64 -8.48 -11.20
N SER A 56 -7.61 -7.67 -11.13
CA SER A 56 -7.34 -6.61 -12.12
C SER A 56 -8.51 -5.63 -12.32
N GLU A 57 -9.18 -5.26 -11.25
CA GLU A 57 -10.33 -4.35 -11.29
C GLU A 57 -9.91 -2.87 -11.39
N PHE A 58 -8.83 -2.47 -10.69
CA PHE A 58 -8.47 -1.07 -10.52
C PHE A 58 -7.26 -0.65 -11.35
N ASP A 59 -7.32 0.56 -11.89
CA ASP A 59 -6.17 1.22 -12.52
C ASP A 59 -5.23 1.81 -11.45
N GLU A 60 -5.80 2.30 -10.35
CA GLU A 60 -5.06 2.90 -9.24
C GLU A 60 -5.67 2.46 -7.89
N VAL A 61 -4.82 2.18 -6.90
CA VAL A 61 -5.20 2.00 -5.49
C VAL A 61 -4.45 3.04 -4.67
N HIS A 62 -5.15 3.69 -3.75
CA HIS A 62 -4.61 4.75 -2.90
C HIS A 62 -4.81 4.42 -1.43
N ALA A 63 -3.77 4.64 -0.61
CA ALA A 63 -3.78 4.45 0.84
C ALA A 63 -3.05 5.61 1.52
N TYR A 64 -3.76 6.51 2.18
CA TYR A 64 -3.17 7.71 2.78
C TYR A 64 -3.28 7.67 4.30
N GLU A 65 -2.14 7.54 4.99
CA GLU A 65 -2.08 7.41 6.46
C GLU A 65 -3.02 6.27 6.93
N THR A 66 -2.85 5.09 6.37
CA THR A 66 -3.73 3.94 6.58
C THR A 66 -2.94 2.68 6.91
N LEU A 67 -1.86 2.41 6.15
CA LEU A 67 -1.14 1.15 6.23
C LEU A 67 -0.43 0.93 7.56
N GLU A 68 -0.05 1.98 8.25
CA GLU A 68 0.56 1.98 9.57
C GLU A 68 -0.38 1.46 10.67
N HIS A 69 -1.68 1.51 10.42
CA HIS A 69 -2.71 1.00 11.33
C HIS A 69 -3.02 -0.49 11.13
N CYS A 70 -2.55 -1.10 10.03
CA CYS A 70 -2.90 -2.46 9.64
C CYS A 70 -1.81 -3.46 10.03
N GLY A 71 -2.20 -4.61 10.58
CA GLY A 71 -1.28 -5.67 10.98
C GLY A 71 -0.37 -5.27 12.14
N ARG A 72 0.82 -5.91 12.22
CA ARG A 72 1.78 -5.67 13.30
C ARG A 72 3.20 -5.68 12.79
N GLN A 73 4.09 -4.92 13.44
CA GLN A 73 5.52 -4.97 13.15
C GLN A 73 6.05 -6.39 13.38
N GLY A 74 6.75 -6.93 12.39
CA GLY A 74 7.31 -8.28 12.40
C GLY A 74 6.34 -9.37 11.89
N ASP A 75 5.08 -9.07 11.67
CA ASP A 75 4.17 -9.97 10.97
C ASP A 75 4.37 -9.89 9.45
N TRP A 76 5.44 -10.56 9.00
CA TRP A 76 5.78 -10.60 7.59
C TRP A 76 4.73 -11.33 6.73
N ARG A 77 3.97 -12.30 7.31
CA ARG A 77 2.93 -13.01 6.58
C ARG A 77 1.78 -12.07 6.22
N PHE A 78 1.33 -11.27 7.17
CA PHE A 78 0.33 -10.25 6.94
C PHE A 78 0.85 -9.20 5.92
N PHE A 79 2.09 -8.74 6.08
CA PHE A 79 2.69 -7.76 5.18
C PHE A 79 2.63 -8.22 3.72
N PHE A 80 3.10 -9.43 3.43
CA PHE A 80 3.07 -9.96 2.06
C PHE A 80 1.64 -10.25 1.58
N ALA A 81 0.76 -10.79 2.42
CA ALA A 81 -0.63 -11.06 2.05
C ALA A 81 -1.39 -9.78 1.70
N GLN A 82 -1.17 -8.68 2.43
CA GLN A 82 -1.79 -7.39 2.14
C GLN A 82 -1.33 -6.83 0.79
N PHE A 83 -0.04 -6.86 0.50
CA PHE A 83 0.47 -6.38 -0.78
C PHE A 83 0.15 -7.33 -1.94
N ASP A 84 0.02 -8.64 -1.72
CA ASP A 84 -0.50 -9.60 -2.71
C ASP A 84 -1.94 -9.28 -3.09
N GLU A 85 -2.75 -8.87 -2.11
CA GLU A 85 -4.15 -8.51 -2.36
C GLU A 85 -4.26 -7.20 -3.15
N PHE A 86 -3.49 -6.18 -2.81
CA PHE A 86 -3.43 -4.95 -3.62
C PHE A 86 -2.92 -5.24 -5.03
N TRP A 87 -1.91 -6.10 -5.17
CA TRP A 87 -1.42 -6.53 -6.47
C TRP A 87 -2.50 -7.28 -7.25
N ARG A 88 -3.26 -8.17 -6.62
CA ARG A 88 -4.31 -8.96 -7.26
C ARG A 88 -5.38 -8.07 -7.88
N ILE A 89 -5.86 -7.08 -7.14
CA ILE A 89 -6.96 -6.19 -7.57
C ILE A 89 -6.50 -5.09 -8.54
N LEU A 90 -5.22 -4.73 -8.57
CA LEU A 90 -4.68 -3.82 -9.58
C LEU A 90 -4.62 -4.50 -10.95
N LYS A 91 -4.84 -3.74 -12.01
CA LYS A 91 -4.57 -4.16 -13.39
C LYS A 91 -3.06 -4.36 -13.62
N PRO A 92 -2.65 -5.09 -14.68
CA PRO A 92 -1.25 -5.03 -15.13
C PRO A 92 -0.81 -3.58 -15.30
N ASP A 93 0.39 -3.24 -14.79
CA ASP A 93 0.93 -1.87 -14.74
C ASP A 93 0.11 -0.85 -13.91
N GLY A 94 -0.92 -1.29 -13.20
CA GLY A 94 -1.70 -0.47 -12.28
C GLY A 94 -0.83 0.08 -11.14
N LEU A 95 -1.19 1.25 -10.61
CA LEU A 95 -0.38 1.99 -9.65
C LEU A 95 -0.96 1.95 -8.24
N PHE A 96 -0.08 1.74 -7.28
CA PHE A 96 -0.38 1.86 -5.85
C PHE A 96 0.29 3.12 -5.30
N PHE A 97 -0.52 4.04 -4.79
CA PHE A 97 -0.09 5.29 -4.19
C PHE A 97 -0.29 5.25 -2.69
N ALA A 98 0.70 5.56 -1.90
CA ALA A 98 0.53 5.59 -0.46
C ALA A 98 1.33 6.69 0.23
N THR A 99 0.81 7.08 1.39
CA THR A 99 1.54 7.88 2.38
C THR A 99 1.46 7.20 3.73
N VAL A 100 2.56 7.24 4.46
CA VAL A 100 2.68 6.76 5.84
C VAL A 100 3.57 7.73 6.63
N PRO A 101 3.53 7.77 7.96
CA PRO A 101 4.49 8.52 8.73
C PRO A 101 5.93 8.08 8.42
N SER A 102 6.83 9.04 8.29
CA SER A 102 8.27 8.76 8.17
C SER A 102 8.79 8.06 9.43
N ALA A 103 9.79 7.21 9.28
CA ALA A 103 10.50 6.60 10.41
C ALA A 103 11.11 7.64 11.37
N GLN A 104 11.31 8.87 10.90
CA GLN A 104 11.86 10.00 11.67
C GLN A 104 10.78 10.89 12.28
N SER A 105 9.51 10.72 11.86
CA SER A 105 8.39 11.48 12.39
C SER A 105 8.06 11.07 13.83
N VAL A 106 7.78 12.06 14.67
CA VAL A 106 7.28 11.78 16.02
C VAL A 106 5.96 11.02 16.00
N TRP A 107 5.17 11.21 14.96
CA TRP A 107 3.86 10.58 14.81
C TRP A 107 3.92 9.07 14.62
N VAL A 108 5.00 8.53 14.07
CA VAL A 108 5.14 7.07 13.92
C VAL A 108 5.09 6.34 15.27
N TRP A 109 5.48 7.04 16.35
CA TRP A 109 5.53 6.50 17.73
C TRP A 109 4.46 7.08 18.65
N ALA A 110 3.94 8.28 18.36
CA ALA A 110 3.04 9.01 19.25
C ALA A 110 1.57 8.57 19.11
N ASP A 111 1.17 8.08 17.93
CA ASP A 111 -0.18 7.56 17.75
C ASP A 111 -0.27 6.11 18.26
N PRO A 112 -1.10 5.82 19.28
CA PRO A 112 -1.25 4.47 19.84
C PRO A 112 -1.88 3.48 18.86
N GLY A 113 -2.48 3.95 17.77
CA GLY A 113 -3.05 3.12 16.70
C GLY A 113 -2.02 2.68 15.66
N HIS A 114 -0.78 3.22 15.69
CA HIS A 114 0.26 2.81 14.75
C HIS A 114 0.90 1.50 15.22
N THR A 115 0.70 0.45 14.46
CA THR A 115 1.12 -0.92 14.79
C THR A 115 2.37 -1.36 14.05
N ARG A 116 2.74 -0.67 12.96
CA ARG A 116 3.93 -1.00 12.16
C ARG A 116 4.53 0.21 11.46
N LEU A 117 5.81 0.06 11.14
CA LEU A 117 6.58 1.01 10.36
C LEU A 117 6.76 0.48 8.92
N ILE A 118 6.53 1.34 7.91
CA ILE A 118 6.80 1.04 6.50
C ILE A 118 7.86 2.03 6.00
N THR A 119 8.93 1.50 5.43
CA THR A 119 10.04 2.29 4.89
C THR A 119 10.34 1.89 3.46
N ALA A 120 11.13 2.68 2.75
CA ALA A 120 11.61 2.33 1.42
C ALA A 120 12.31 0.97 1.39
N ASN A 121 13.12 0.65 2.43
CA ASN A 121 13.81 -0.64 2.53
C ASN A 121 12.84 -1.81 2.73
N THR A 122 11.76 -1.60 3.48
CA THR A 122 10.72 -2.63 3.65
C THR A 122 10.03 -2.95 2.32
N LEU A 123 9.76 -1.93 1.51
CA LEU A 123 9.10 -2.10 0.21
C LEU A 123 9.97 -2.85 -0.82
N GLN A 124 11.30 -2.80 -0.70
CA GLN A 124 12.19 -3.55 -1.60
C GLN A 124 11.93 -5.05 -1.57
N PHE A 125 11.50 -5.60 -0.43
CA PHE A 125 11.13 -7.02 -0.32
C PHE A 125 9.92 -7.43 -1.15
N LEU A 126 9.17 -6.49 -1.70
CA LEU A 126 8.07 -6.74 -2.62
C LEU A 126 8.52 -6.81 -4.09
N CYS A 127 9.76 -6.36 -4.39
CA CYS A 127 10.30 -6.27 -5.73
C CYS A 127 11.14 -7.52 -6.05
N ARG A 128 10.64 -8.41 -6.91
CA ARG A 128 11.36 -9.64 -7.26
C ARG A 128 12.72 -9.38 -7.90
N ALA A 129 12.82 -8.30 -8.69
CA ALA A 129 14.06 -7.87 -9.33
C ALA A 129 15.16 -7.44 -8.35
N TRP A 130 14.82 -7.10 -7.09
CA TRP A 130 15.79 -6.72 -6.06
C TRP A 130 16.58 -7.91 -5.49
N TYR A 131 15.95 -9.08 -5.42
CA TYR A 131 16.51 -10.23 -4.69
C TYR A 131 17.84 -10.77 -5.20
N PRO A 132 18.12 -10.87 -6.52
CA PRO A 132 19.41 -11.44 -6.96
C PRO A 132 20.62 -10.70 -6.42
N ASP A 133 20.59 -9.37 -6.45
CA ASP A 133 21.68 -8.54 -5.91
C ASP A 133 21.69 -8.54 -4.37
N ALA A 134 20.52 -8.40 -3.75
CA ALA A 134 20.41 -8.38 -2.30
C ALA A 134 20.91 -9.66 -1.63
N LEU A 135 20.55 -10.83 -2.16
CA LEU A 135 20.98 -12.12 -1.63
C LEU A 135 22.47 -12.39 -1.85
N ALA A 136 23.05 -11.83 -2.92
CA ALA A 136 24.48 -11.95 -3.18
C ALA A 136 25.33 -11.05 -2.26
N ASN A 137 24.81 -9.90 -1.84
CA ASN A 137 25.58 -8.85 -1.20
C ASN A 137 25.16 -8.51 0.23
N THR A 138 24.09 -9.13 0.76
CA THR A 138 23.58 -8.84 2.11
C THR A 138 23.13 -10.11 2.83
N MET A 139 22.71 -9.95 4.09
CA MET A 139 22.07 -11.01 4.89
C MET A 139 20.53 -11.02 4.76
N ALA A 140 19.98 -10.48 3.67
CA ALA A 140 18.55 -10.43 3.45
C ALA A 140 17.94 -11.84 3.36
N SER A 141 16.76 -12.02 3.94
CA SER A 141 15.98 -13.25 3.79
C SER A 141 15.29 -13.28 2.43
N ASP A 142 15.20 -14.46 1.82
CA ASP A 142 14.47 -14.67 0.58
C ASP A 142 12.99 -15.00 0.88
N TYR A 143 12.10 -14.06 0.59
CA TYR A 143 10.65 -14.22 0.77
C TYR A 143 9.89 -14.51 -0.53
N ARG A 144 10.56 -14.71 -1.68
CA ARG A 144 9.89 -14.90 -2.98
C ARG A 144 8.94 -16.10 -3.04
N ALA A 145 9.14 -17.09 -2.16
CA ALA A 145 8.20 -18.22 -2.03
C ALA A 145 6.96 -17.89 -1.16
N ALA A 146 7.00 -16.79 -0.42
CA ALA A 146 5.97 -16.42 0.55
C ALA A 146 4.87 -15.54 -0.03
N PHE A 147 5.08 -14.93 -1.20
CA PHE A 147 4.13 -14.04 -1.86
C PHE A 147 4.13 -14.25 -3.37
N LYS A 148 3.03 -13.83 -4.03
CA LYS A 148 2.79 -14.03 -5.47
C LYS A 148 3.13 -12.80 -6.29
N GLY A 149 2.85 -11.62 -5.73
CA GLY A 149 3.01 -10.34 -6.41
C GLY A 149 4.44 -10.07 -6.84
N ASP A 150 4.58 -9.15 -7.78
CA ASP A 150 5.83 -8.51 -8.13
C ASP A 150 5.58 -7.02 -8.29
N TRP A 151 6.46 -6.21 -7.69
CA TRP A 151 6.28 -4.79 -7.65
C TRP A 151 7.53 -4.06 -8.16
N GLN A 152 7.30 -2.93 -8.79
CA GLN A 152 8.35 -1.96 -9.10
C GLN A 152 8.12 -0.69 -8.28
N ILE A 153 9.10 -0.27 -7.49
CA ILE A 153 9.05 1.04 -6.86
C ILE A 153 9.29 2.09 -7.95
N VAL A 154 8.27 2.92 -8.20
CA VAL A 154 8.33 4.00 -9.20
C VAL A 154 8.94 5.25 -8.60
N THR A 155 8.53 5.60 -7.37
CA THR A 155 9.08 6.74 -6.62
C THR A 155 8.91 6.51 -5.13
N GLY A 156 9.82 7.08 -4.36
CA GLY A 156 9.74 7.16 -2.90
C GLY A 156 10.36 8.48 -2.45
N HIS A 157 9.61 9.24 -1.65
CA HIS A 157 10.05 10.52 -1.11
C HIS A 157 9.75 10.59 0.38
N ASP A 158 10.77 10.77 1.19
CA ASP A 158 10.68 10.94 2.63
C ASP A 158 11.13 12.36 2.99
N ASN A 159 10.25 13.13 3.63
CA ASN A 159 10.53 14.50 4.08
C ASN A 159 10.74 14.59 5.59
N ASN A 160 11.04 13.46 6.27
CA ASN A 160 11.19 13.31 7.71
C ASN A 160 9.89 13.42 8.53
N ASP A 161 8.79 13.79 7.93
CA ASP A 161 7.46 13.77 8.56
C ASP A 161 6.60 12.67 7.94
N GLN A 162 6.58 12.60 6.61
CA GLN A 162 5.78 11.66 5.85
C GLN A 162 6.65 10.98 4.77
N PHE A 163 6.51 9.67 4.64
CA PHE A 163 7.02 8.89 3.52
C PHE A 163 5.91 8.67 2.50
N LYS A 164 6.12 9.19 1.29
CA LYS A 164 5.24 9.02 0.12
C LYS A 164 5.87 8.06 -0.86
N PHE A 165 5.10 7.12 -1.37
CA PHE A 165 5.61 6.18 -2.36
C PHE A 165 4.58 5.80 -3.42
N VAL A 166 5.09 5.42 -4.58
CA VAL A 166 4.30 4.87 -5.69
C VAL A 166 4.95 3.58 -6.13
N MET A 167 4.15 2.53 -6.26
CA MET A 167 4.58 1.25 -6.79
C MET A 167 3.70 0.84 -7.97
N ARG A 168 4.28 0.09 -8.90
CA ARG A 168 3.60 -0.49 -10.07
C ARG A 168 3.46 -1.98 -9.89
N ALA A 169 2.27 -2.51 -10.15
CA ALA A 169 2.02 -3.95 -10.18
C ALA A 169 2.57 -4.56 -11.49
N ILE A 170 3.57 -5.43 -11.37
CA ILE A 170 4.15 -6.18 -12.49
C ILE A 170 3.44 -7.51 -12.60
N LYS A 171 2.76 -7.75 -13.73
CA LYS A 171 1.99 -8.98 -14.01
C LYS A 171 2.36 -9.58 -15.33
#